data_b7a4bcf448b2a5f5cb995c946f5c3a6c
#
_entry.id   b7a4bcf448b2a5f5cb995c946f5c3a6c
#
_cell.length_a   1.000
_cell.length_b   1.000
_cell.length_c   1.000
_cell.angle_alpha   90.00
_cell.angle_beta   90.00
_cell.angle_gamma   90.00
#
_symmetry.space_group_name_H-M   'P 1'
#
loop_
_entity.id
_entity.type
_entity.pdbx_description
1 polymer ?
#
loop_
_entity_poly.entity_id
_entity_poly.type
_entity_poly.pdbx_seq_one_letter_code
_entity_poly.pdbx_strand_id
1 'polypeptide(L)'
;MAKKKDAIPEDINAELTSPNFGKSRLLTNAGYVLDINEKDKKMDIQLYEPIAGTTILERLDLPKNIKLNDLEKGVACEFKLDELKAPLSKKTVEYLGEQGIALKELVRYELKEFKVIDENN
;
A
#
# COMPACT_ATOMS: atom_id res chain seq x y z
N MET A 1 -7.37 2.70 -35.42
CA MET A 1 -6.90 2.58 -35.06
C MET A 1 -6.45 2.22 -33.98
N ALA A 2 -5.91 1.87 -33.96
CA ALA A 2 -5.17 1.46 -32.90
C ALA A 2 -5.58 1.82 -31.57
N LYS A 3 -6.26 2.81 -31.37
CA LYS A 3 -6.64 3.19 -30.13
C LYS A 3 -7.43 2.24 -29.39
N LYS A 4 -8.25 1.46 -30.00
CA LYS A 4 -9.04 0.53 -29.30
C LYS A 4 -8.28 -0.54 -28.67
N LYS A 5 -7.12 -0.88 -29.18
CA LYS A 5 -6.38 -1.94 -28.59
C LYS A 5 -5.84 -1.57 -27.28
N ASP A 6 -5.73 -0.28 -27.00
CA ASP A 6 -5.20 0.16 -25.74
C ASP A 6 -6.26 0.26 -24.67
N ALA A 7 -7.51 0.06 -25.03
CA ALA A 7 -8.57 0.13 -24.06
C ALA A 7 -8.65 -1.16 -23.25
N ILE A 8 -8.68 -1.03 -21.93
CA ILE A 8 -8.83 -2.18 -21.06
C ILE A 8 -10.28 -2.62 -21.08
N PRO A 9 -10.57 -3.94 -21.24
CA PRO A 9 -11.94 -4.42 -21.16
C PRO A 9 -12.60 -3.98 -19.86
N GLU A 10 -13.87 -3.66 -19.90
CA GLU A 10 -14.57 -3.14 -18.76
C GLU A 10 -14.50 -4.00 -17.51
N ASP A 11 -14.67 -5.31 -17.67
CA ASP A 11 -14.64 -6.21 -16.54
C ASP A 11 -13.26 -6.28 -15.90
N ILE A 12 -12.20 -6.22 -16.69
CA ILE A 12 -10.85 -6.22 -16.19
C ILE A 12 -10.56 -4.89 -15.49
N ASN A 13 -10.97 -3.80 -16.11
CA ASN A 13 -10.78 -2.48 -15.51
C ASN A 13 -11.50 -2.38 -14.18
N ALA A 14 -12.71 -2.91 -14.09
CA ALA A 14 -13.46 -2.89 -12.83
C ALA A 14 -12.73 -3.68 -11.75
N GLU A 15 -12.14 -4.81 -12.11
CA GLU A 15 -11.41 -5.61 -11.16
C GLU A 15 -10.16 -4.89 -10.66
N LEU A 16 -9.46 -4.19 -11.55
CA LEU A 16 -8.24 -3.48 -11.18
C LEU A 16 -8.48 -2.19 -10.40
N THR A 17 -9.59 -1.51 -10.68
CA THR A 17 -9.87 -0.24 -10.01
C THR A 17 -10.70 -0.39 -8.74
N SER A 18 -11.45 -1.49 -8.63
CA SER A 18 -12.26 -1.75 -7.43
C SER A 18 -12.04 -3.19 -6.99
N PRO A 19 -10.84 -3.52 -6.58
CA PRO A 19 -10.51 -4.90 -6.23
C PRO A 19 -11.25 -5.35 -4.98
N ASN A 20 -11.54 -6.64 -4.95
CA ASN A 20 -12.19 -7.24 -3.81
C ASN A 20 -11.11 -7.83 -2.90
N PHE A 21 -10.69 -7.07 -1.91
CA PHE A 21 -9.66 -7.51 -0.98
C PHE A 21 -10.29 -8.49 0.01
N GLY A 22 -10.22 -9.77 -0.33
CA GLY A 22 -10.82 -10.80 0.48
C GLY A 22 -9.95 -11.38 1.59
N LYS A 23 -8.68 -11.00 1.60
CA LYS A 23 -7.74 -11.48 2.62
C LYS A 23 -7.01 -10.31 3.22
N SER A 24 -6.82 -10.36 4.53
CA SER A 24 -6.03 -9.34 5.19
C SER A 24 -5.16 -9.98 6.25
N ARG A 25 -4.03 -9.37 6.52
CA ARG A 25 -3.11 -9.84 7.53
C ARG A 25 -2.47 -8.65 8.21
N LEU A 26 -2.51 -8.62 9.53
CA LEU A 26 -1.91 -7.53 10.28
C LEU A 26 -0.41 -7.78 10.44
N LEU A 27 0.38 -6.79 10.06
CA LEU A 27 1.83 -6.84 10.16
C LEU A 27 2.31 -5.76 11.10
N THR A 28 3.39 -6.03 11.82
CA THR A 28 4.03 -5.03 12.66
C THR A 28 5.46 -4.89 12.18
N ASN A 29 5.82 -3.69 11.75
CA ASN A 29 7.15 -3.43 11.20
C ASN A 29 7.68 -2.12 11.74
N ALA A 30 8.97 -2.08 12.01
CA ALA A 30 9.61 -0.86 12.45
C ALA A 30 10.17 -0.10 11.26
N GLY A 31 10.22 1.21 11.38
CA GLY A 31 10.76 2.05 10.34
C GLY A 31 10.75 3.50 10.79
N TYR A 32 10.72 4.42 9.85
CA TYR A 32 10.64 5.83 10.20
C TYR A 32 9.81 6.59 9.16
N VAL A 33 9.36 7.75 9.58
CA VAL A 33 8.52 8.60 8.74
C VAL A 33 9.38 9.28 7.68
N LEU A 34 9.04 9.07 6.40
CA LEU A 34 9.72 9.74 5.29
C LEU A 34 9.08 11.08 4.99
N ASP A 35 7.76 11.13 4.99
CA ASP A 35 7.06 12.36 4.67
C ASP A 35 5.64 12.28 5.20
N ILE A 36 5.07 13.43 5.53
CA ILE A 36 3.70 13.53 5.99
C ILE A 36 3.03 14.64 5.18
N ASN A 37 1.93 14.29 4.55
CA ASN A 37 1.11 15.28 3.86
C ASN A 37 -0.18 15.47 4.65
N GLU A 38 -0.20 16.48 5.49
CA GLU A 38 -1.35 16.72 6.36
C GLU A 38 -2.60 17.11 5.58
N LYS A 39 -2.41 17.83 4.49
CA LYS A 39 -3.51 18.27 3.68
C LYS A 39 -4.28 17.10 3.07
N ASP A 40 -3.55 16.14 2.52
CA ASP A 40 -4.15 14.96 1.90
C ASP A 40 -4.30 13.81 2.87
N LYS A 41 -3.80 13.96 4.08
CA LYS A 41 -3.82 12.93 5.12
C LYS A 41 -3.17 11.65 4.64
N LYS A 42 -1.96 11.80 4.12
CA LYS A 42 -1.15 10.69 3.63
C LYS A 42 0.22 10.70 4.28
N MET A 43 0.84 9.55 4.35
CA MET A 43 2.17 9.43 4.92
C MET A 43 2.99 8.42 4.13
N ASP A 44 4.27 8.74 3.95
CA ASP A 44 5.23 7.82 3.36
C ASP A 44 6.12 7.32 4.48
N ILE A 45 6.43 6.03 4.48
CA ILE A 45 7.29 5.45 5.50
C ILE A 45 8.40 4.63 4.88
N GLN A 46 9.52 4.58 5.59
CA GLN A 46 10.65 3.74 5.24
C GLN A 46 10.71 2.63 6.28
N LEU A 47 10.69 1.38 5.82
CA LEU A 47 10.79 0.24 6.70
C LEU A 47 12.24 -0.16 6.87
N TYR A 48 12.61 -0.64 8.05
CA TYR A 48 13.97 -1.15 8.27
C TYR A 48 14.16 -2.51 7.61
N GLU A 49 13.09 -3.29 7.55
CA GLU A 49 13.14 -4.59 6.86
C GLU A 49 12.09 -4.62 5.77
N PRO A 50 12.40 -5.20 4.63
CA PRO A 50 11.45 -5.17 3.52
C PRO A 50 10.23 -6.06 3.74
N ILE A 51 9.10 -5.64 3.18
CA ILE A 51 7.92 -6.47 3.08
C ILE A 51 7.80 -6.80 1.60
N ALA A 52 7.90 -8.08 1.26
CA ALA A 52 7.81 -8.53 -0.13
C ALA A 52 8.77 -7.76 -1.05
N GLY A 53 9.98 -7.49 -0.54
CA GLY A 53 11.00 -6.81 -1.33
C GLY A 53 10.88 -5.29 -1.36
N THR A 54 9.89 -4.73 -0.69
CA THR A 54 9.65 -3.30 -0.68
C THR A 54 9.98 -2.71 0.68
N THR A 55 10.79 -1.65 0.71
CA THR A 55 11.12 -0.99 1.96
C THR A 55 10.45 0.37 2.11
N ILE A 56 9.91 0.92 1.03
CA ILE A 56 9.22 2.20 1.10
C ILE A 56 7.75 2.00 0.77
N LEU A 57 6.88 2.44 1.67
CA LEU A 57 5.45 2.44 1.44
C LEU A 57 5.00 3.88 1.31
N GLU A 58 4.40 4.20 0.18
CA GLU A 58 4.02 5.57 -0.11
C GLU A 58 2.53 5.77 -0.07
N ARG A 59 2.13 6.99 0.27
CA ARG A 59 0.75 7.44 0.21
C ARG A 59 -0.19 6.58 1.05
N LEU A 60 0.28 6.21 2.23
CA LEU A 60 -0.57 5.50 3.19
C LEU A 60 -1.56 6.48 3.80
N ASP A 61 -2.82 6.06 3.90
CA ASP A 61 -3.82 6.89 4.54
C ASP A 61 -3.55 6.97 6.03
N LEU A 62 -3.65 8.18 6.59
CA LEU A 62 -3.50 8.36 8.02
C LEU A 62 -4.75 7.87 8.73
N PRO A 63 -4.61 7.17 9.86
CA PRO A 63 -5.76 6.77 10.66
C PRO A 63 -6.54 7.99 11.14
N LYS A 64 -7.84 7.84 11.29
CA LYS A 64 -8.71 8.97 11.63
C LYS A 64 -8.40 9.65 12.95
N ASN A 65 -7.97 8.90 13.93
CA ASN A 65 -7.74 9.47 15.25
C ASN A 65 -6.29 9.73 15.57
N ILE A 66 -5.49 9.88 14.54
CA ILE A 66 -4.06 10.04 14.73
C ILE A 66 -3.75 11.47 15.15
N LYS A 67 -2.83 11.57 16.11
CA LYS A 67 -2.34 12.87 16.51
C LYS A 67 -1.00 13.08 15.84
N LEU A 68 -0.92 14.06 14.98
CA LEU A 68 0.29 14.30 14.21
C LEU A 68 1.34 15.12 14.98
N ASN A 69 0.97 15.63 16.14
CA ASN A 69 1.87 16.48 16.90
C ASN A 69 3.19 15.85 17.27
N ASP A 70 3.20 14.53 17.42
CA ASP A 70 4.41 13.82 17.81
C ASP A 70 5.14 13.21 16.62
N LEU A 71 4.64 13.45 15.41
CA LEU A 71 5.22 12.88 14.20
C LEU A 71 5.92 13.92 13.36
N GLU A 72 7.15 13.63 13.01
CA GLU A 72 7.92 14.45 12.09
C GLU A 72 8.70 13.51 11.19
N LYS A 73 9.25 14.06 10.12
CA LYS A 73 10.11 13.28 9.24
C LYS A 73 11.29 12.75 10.04
N GLY A 74 11.61 11.50 9.82
CA GLY A 74 12.74 10.86 10.47
C GLY A 74 12.43 10.22 11.80
N VAL A 75 11.21 10.40 12.33
CA VAL A 75 10.85 9.80 13.60
C VAL A 75 10.69 8.29 13.45
N ALA A 76 11.39 7.54 14.28
CA ALA A 76 11.32 6.08 14.27
C ALA A 76 10.04 5.62 14.93
N CYS A 77 9.36 4.67 14.29
CA CYS A 77 8.08 4.16 14.77
C CYS A 77 7.96 2.67 14.53
N GLU A 78 7.08 2.08 15.32
CA GLU A 78 6.61 0.75 15.04
C GLU A 78 5.26 0.95 14.38
N PHE A 79 5.10 0.44 13.16
CA PHE A 79 3.89 0.62 12.38
C PHE A 79 3.08 -0.66 12.36
N LYS A 80 1.78 -0.54 12.57
CA LYS A 80 0.86 -1.66 12.37
C LYS A 80 0.19 -1.45 11.04
N LEU A 81 0.41 -2.38 10.14
CA LEU A 81 -0.06 -2.30 8.77
C LEU A 81 -1.00 -3.46 8.48
N ASP A 82 -2.05 -3.16 7.76
CA ASP A 82 -2.95 -4.20 7.29
C ASP A 82 -2.57 -4.49 5.84
N GLU A 83 -2.16 -5.73 5.58
CA GLU A 83 -1.82 -6.13 4.22
C GLU A 83 -3.05 -6.76 3.60
N LEU A 84 -3.58 -6.12 2.58
CA LEU A 84 -4.79 -6.57 1.91
C LEU A 84 -4.41 -7.19 0.57
N LYS A 85 -4.99 -8.33 0.26
CA LYS A 85 -4.72 -9.03 -0.99
C LYS A 85 -6.01 -9.33 -1.73
N ALA A 86 -5.99 -9.08 -3.02
CA ALA A 86 -7.11 -9.37 -3.90
C ALA A 86 -6.58 -10.21 -5.06
N PRO A 87 -6.84 -11.53 -5.04
CA PRO A 87 -6.41 -12.39 -6.15
C PRO A 87 -7.12 -11.97 -7.42
N LEU A 88 -6.39 -11.94 -8.52
CA LEU A 88 -6.97 -11.57 -9.81
C LEU A 88 -7.54 -12.79 -10.50
N SER A 89 -8.60 -12.57 -11.27
CA SER A 89 -9.22 -13.66 -12.03
C SER A 89 -8.24 -14.13 -13.11
N LYS A 90 -8.45 -15.35 -13.58
CA LYS A 90 -7.61 -15.93 -14.61
C LYS A 90 -7.61 -15.05 -15.86
N LYS A 91 -8.76 -14.52 -16.22
CA LYS A 91 -8.88 -13.64 -17.38
C LYS A 91 -8.01 -12.40 -17.26
N THR A 92 -8.00 -11.79 -16.08
CA THR A 92 -7.20 -10.59 -15.83
C THR A 92 -5.72 -10.92 -15.83
N VAL A 93 -5.33 -12.04 -15.22
CA VAL A 93 -3.94 -12.45 -15.19
C VAL A 93 -3.44 -12.67 -16.62
N GLU A 94 -4.25 -13.31 -17.47
CA GLU A 94 -3.87 -13.55 -18.85
C GLU A 94 -3.78 -12.25 -19.65
N TYR A 95 -4.74 -11.36 -19.43
CA TYR A 95 -4.71 -10.07 -20.12
C TYR A 95 -3.45 -9.29 -19.78
N LEU A 96 -3.12 -9.21 -18.48
CA LEU A 96 -1.93 -8.49 -18.06
C LEU A 96 -0.66 -9.14 -18.59
N GLY A 97 -0.65 -10.48 -18.63
CA GLY A 97 0.49 -11.21 -19.17
C GLY A 97 0.75 -10.86 -20.62
N GLU A 98 -0.32 -10.67 -21.40
CA GLU A 98 -0.19 -10.27 -22.79
C GLU A 98 0.37 -8.86 -22.93
N GLN A 99 0.20 -8.04 -21.89
CA GLN A 99 0.74 -6.69 -21.86
C GLN A 99 2.15 -6.65 -21.28
N GLY A 100 2.71 -7.81 -20.96
CA GLY A 100 4.04 -7.88 -20.38
C GLY A 100 4.08 -7.67 -18.86
N ILE A 101 2.94 -7.76 -18.21
CA ILE A 101 2.84 -7.55 -16.78
C ILE A 101 2.56 -8.88 -16.08
N ALA A 102 3.47 -9.30 -15.21
CA ALA A 102 3.32 -10.54 -14.46
C ALA A 102 2.73 -10.20 -13.09
N LEU A 103 1.41 -10.27 -13.00
CA LEU A 103 0.71 -9.91 -11.77
C LEU A 103 -0.41 -10.91 -11.54
N LYS A 104 -0.47 -11.50 -10.35
CA LYS A 104 -1.48 -12.51 -10.01
C LYS A 104 -2.44 -12.03 -8.94
N GLU A 105 -2.06 -11.01 -8.21
CA GLU A 105 -2.91 -10.46 -7.16
C GLU A 105 -2.55 -8.99 -6.95
N LEU A 106 -3.49 -8.25 -6.40
CA LEU A 106 -3.23 -6.87 -6.01
C LEU A 106 -2.98 -6.86 -4.51
N VAL A 107 -2.02 -6.06 -4.10
CA VAL A 107 -1.66 -5.94 -2.68
C VAL A 107 -1.75 -4.47 -2.31
N ARG A 108 -2.36 -4.20 -1.18
CA ARG A 108 -2.50 -2.85 -0.68
C ARG A 108 -2.17 -2.86 0.81
N TYR A 109 -1.51 -1.80 1.26
CA TYR A 109 -1.20 -1.67 2.68
C TYR A 109 -1.97 -0.49 3.24
N GLU A 110 -2.54 -0.68 4.43
CA GLU A 110 -3.22 0.39 5.15
C GLU A 110 -2.55 0.55 6.50
N LEU A 111 -2.27 1.79 6.88
CA LEU A 111 -1.70 2.07 8.18
C LEU A 111 -2.83 2.06 9.20
N LYS A 112 -2.73 1.16 10.18
CA LYS A 112 -3.76 1.04 11.21
C LYS A 112 -3.40 1.84 12.44
N GLU A 113 -2.14 1.78 12.85
CA GLU A 113 -1.67 2.58 13.97
C GLU A 113 -0.15 2.63 13.96
N PHE A 114 0.41 3.53 14.74
CA PHE A 114 1.84 3.62 14.88
C PHE A 114 2.17 3.97 16.33
N LYS A 115 3.38 3.64 16.71
CA LYS A 115 3.87 3.94 18.04
C LYS A 115 5.28 4.47 17.89
N VAL A 116 5.54 5.67 18.38
CA VAL A 116 6.87 6.26 18.34
C VAL A 116 7.80 5.45 19.23
N ILE A 117 8.96 5.11 18.70
CA ILE A 117 9.96 4.36 19.45
C ILE A 117 10.80 5.38 20.22
N ASP A 118 10.79 5.23 21.55
CA ASP A 118 11.58 6.12 22.39
C ASP A 118 12.94 5.51 22.62
N GLU A 119 13.93 6.06 21.94
CA GLU A 119 15.29 5.54 22.02
C GLU A 119 16.08 6.08 23.19
N ASN A 120 15.50 6.99 23.93
CA ASN A 120 16.22 7.60 25.05
C ASN A 120 16.05 6.90 26.38
N ASN A 121 15.42 5.80 26.38
CA ASN A 121 15.20 5.06 27.63
C ASN A 121 16.31 4.08 27.95
#